data_0901553399196c6dbc5e4898fa69c555
#
_entry.id   0901553399196c6dbc5e4898fa69c555
#
_cell.length_a   1.000
_cell.length_b   1.000
_cell.length_c   1.000
_cell.angle_alpha   90.00
_cell.angle_beta   90.00
_cell.angle_gamma   90.00
#
_symmetry.space_group_name_H-M   'P 1'
#
loop_
_entity.id
_entity.type
_entity.pdbx_description
1 polymer ?
#
loop_
_entity_poly.entity_id
_entity_poly.type
_entity_poly.pdbx_seq_one_letter_code
_entity_poly.pdbx_strand_id
1 'polypeptide(L)'
;MKKLFLAGIGFFLAMGLTFAQQTTPEENATKVVTELVTKLTLNDEQKTAVSTIVLDQEKAIAAVIQDSTTKVDVKKENIAKIQGESDTKIAQLLTDEQKVAYQKYVTERPPVNIPATQETTEQKESGNGQSNQQQQ
;
A
#
# COMPACT_ATOMS: atom_id res chain seq x y z
N MET A 1 -40.43 43.28 -6.94
CA MET A 1 -39.20 44.02 -7.13
C MET A 1 -38.06 43.03 -7.24
N LYS A 2 -37.50 42.93 -8.40
CA LYS A 2 -36.48 41.95 -8.74
C LYS A 2 -35.11 42.51 -8.37
N LYS A 3 -34.37 41.88 -7.47
CA LYS A 3 -32.95 42.18 -7.24
C LYS A 3 -32.13 40.98 -7.71
N LEU A 4 -31.55 41.13 -8.89
CA LEU A 4 -30.49 40.26 -9.40
C LEU A 4 -29.23 40.50 -8.60
N PHE A 5 -28.79 39.47 -7.90
CA PHE A 5 -27.43 39.38 -7.40
C PHE A 5 -26.60 38.52 -8.34
N LEU A 6 -25.83 39.20 -9.17
CA LEU A 6 -24.69 38.56 -9.86
C LEU A 6 -23.61 38.32 -8.82
N ALA A 7 -23.47 37.08 -8.34
CA ALA A 7 -22.32 36.68 -7.58
C ALA A 7 -21.28 36.12 -8.56
N GLY A 8 -20.17 36.85 -8.65
CA GLY A 8 -19.05 36.48 -9.49
C GLY A 8 -18.43 35.13 -9.07
N ILE A 9 -18.33 34.26 -10.04
CA ILE A 9 -17.62 32.99 -9.92
C ILE A 9 -16.13 33.31 -9.99
N GLY A 10 -15.52 33.41 -8.82
CA GLY A 10 -14.06 33.41 -8.69
C GLY A 10 -13.53 32.01 -9.02
N PHE A 11 -13.03 31.86 -10.21
CA PHE A 11 -12.32 30.65 -10.63
C PHE A 11 -10.94 30.64 -9.96
N PHE A 12 -10.87 30.04 -8.77
CA PHE A 12 -9.60 29.75 -8.13
C PHE A 12 -8.99 28.52 -8.86
N LEU A 13 -8.10 28.81 -9.79
CA LEU A 13 -7.16 27.83 -10.29
C LEU A 13 -6.16 27.55 -9.15
N ALA A 14 -6.53 26.67 -8.24
CA ALA A 14 -5.57 26.06 -7.35
C ALA A 14 -4.71 25.11 -8.22
N MET A 15 -3.52 25.59 -8.60
CA MET A 15 -2.45 24.71 -9.04
C MET A 15 -2.11 23.81 -7.84
N GLY A 16 -2.78 22.66 -7.78
CA GLY A 16 -2.43 21.59 -6.87
C GLY A 16 -1.08 21.07 -7.28
N LEU A 17 -0.05 21.43 -6.52
CA LEU A 17 1.17 20.64 -6.43
C LEU A 17 0.71 19.23 -6.00
N THR A 18 0.64 18.34 -6.96
CA THR A 18 0.50 16.92 -6.70
C THR A 18 1.80 16.42 -6.06
N PHE A 19 1.98 16.72 -4.78
CA PHE A 19 2.77 15.84 -3.96
C PHE A 19 2.03 14.50 -4.02
N ALA A 20 2.70 13.47 -4.50
CA ALA A 20 2.23 12.10 -4.30
C ALA A 20 2.06 11.94 -2.79
N GLN A 21 0.85 12.13 -2.29
CA GLN A 21 0.53 11.93 -0.89
C GLN A 21 0.69 10.44 -0.64
N GLN A 22 1.79 10.07 -0.03
CA GLN A 22 1.89 8.77 0.61
C GLN A 22 0.80 8.78 1.69
N THR A 23 -0.26 8.03 1.44
CA THR A 23 -1.32 7.83 2.42
C THR A 23 -0.70 7.30 3.70
N THR A 24 -1.08 7.88 4.83
CA THR A 24 -0.56 7.42 6.13
C THR A 24 -1.07 6.00 6.42
N PRO A 25 -0.36 5.22 7.26
CA PRO A 25 -0.84 3.90 7.69
C PRO A 25 -2.24 3.96 8.28
N GLU A 26 -2.57 5.02 8.99
CA GLU A 26 -3.88 5.26 9.60
C GLU A 26 -4.97 5.48 8.54
N GLU A 27 -4.68 6.24 7.49
CA GLU A 27 -5.61 6.45 6.37
C GLU A 27 -5.86 5.17 5.58
N ASN A 28 -4.79 4.41 5.33
CA ASN A 28 -4.90 3.11 4.68
C ASN A 28 -5.72 2.13 5.52
N ALA A 29 -5.43 2.03 6.82
CA ALA A 29 -6.17 1.18 7.74
C ALA A 29 -7.66 1.55 7.75
N THR A 30 -8.00 2.83 7.79
CA THR A 30 -9.38 3.30 7.76
C THR A 30 -10.10 2.87 6.49
N LYS A 31 -9.46 2.98 5.32
CA LYS A 31 -10.03 2.54 4.04
C LYS A 31 -10.28 1.03 4.02
N VAL A 32 -9.29 0.25 4.43
CA VAL A 32 -9.39 -1.22 4.49
C VAL A 32 -10.48 -1.65 5.44
N VAL A 33 -10.54 -1.09 6.64
CA VAL A 33 -11.57 -1.41 7.64
C VAL A 33 -12.97 -1.06 7.12
N THR A 34 -13.15 0.11 6.51
CA THR A 34 -14.43 0.53 5.93
C THR A 34 -14.90 -0.45 4.86
N GLU A 35 -13.98 -0.89 4.01
CA GLU A 35 -14.27 -1.88 2.98
C GLU A 35 -14.65 -3.24 3.58
N LEU A 36 -13.90 -3.72 4.57
CA LEU A 36 -14.18 -4.98 5.26
C LEU A 36 -15.51 -4.95 6.02
N VAL A 37 -15.82 -3.85 6.72
CA VAL A 37 -17.11 -3.68 7.39
C VAL A 37 -18.27 -3.82 6.41
N THR A 38 -18.14 -3.21 5.24
CA THR A 38 -19.17 -3.26 4.20
C THR A 38 -19.28 -4.64 3.55
N LYS A 39 -18.16 -5.24 3.17
CA LYS A 39 -18.13 -6.53 2.45
C LYS A 39 -18.51 -7.72 3.34
N LEU A 40 -18.13 -7.66 4.61
CA LEU A 40 -18.32 -8.77 5.56
C LEU A 40 -19.49 -8.54 6.53
N THR A 41 -20.10 -7.37 6.52
CA THR A 41 -21.15 -6.98 7.47
C THR A 41 -20.69 -7.22 8.92
N LEU A 42 -19.52 -6.65 9.28
CA LEU A 42 -18.95 -6.80 10.61
C LEU A 42 -19.82 -6.12 11.67
N ASN A 43 -19.97 -6.77 12.82
CA ASN A 43 -20.57 -6.14 13.99
C ASN A 43 -19.56 -5.18 14.67
N ASP A 44 -20.00 -4.41 15.67
CA ASP A 44 -19.16 -3.39 16.32
C ASP A 44 -17.93 -3.99 17.02
N GLU A 45 -18.06 -5.16 17.62
CA GLU A 45 -16.97 -5.87 18.29
C GLU A 45 -15.92 -6.35 17.26
N GLN A 46 -16.39 -7.00 16.20
CA GLN A 46 -15.52 -7.42 15.08
C GLN A 46 -14.84 -6.23 14.43
N LYS A 47 -15.56 -5.15 14.18
CA LYS A 47 -15.00 -3.92 13.62
C LYS A 47 -13.86 -3.37 14.47
N THR A 48 -14.02 -3.29 15.79
CA THR A 48 -13.00 -2.80 16.71
C THR A 48 -11.77 -3.69 16.68
N ALA A 49 -11.92 -5.01 16.76
CA ALA A 49 -10.82 -5.96 16.73
C ALA A 49 -10.10 -5.96 15.38
N VAL A 50 -10.84 -5.96 14.28
CA VAL A 50 -10.28 -5.90 12.92
C VAL A 50 -9.54 -4.58 12.69
N SER A 51 -10.06 -3.46 13.19
CA SER A 51 -9.41 -2.14 13.07
C SER A 51 -8.03 -2.14 13.71
N THR A 52 -7.88 -2.74 14.88
CA THR A 52 -6.58 -2.84 15.56
C THR A 52 -5.60 -3.68 14.75
N ILE A 53 -6.02 -4.85 14.25
CA ILE A 53 -5.18 -5.74 13.47
C ILE A 53 -4.73 -5.07 12.16
N VAL A 54 -5.66 -4.44 11.46
CA VAL A 54 -5.36 -3.75 10.19
C VAL A 54 -4.43 -2.55 10.41
N LEU A 55 -4.64 -1.78 11.46
CA LEU A 55 -3.75 -0.65 11.78
C LEU A 55 -2.31 -1.12 12.08
N ASP A 56 -2.17 -2.17 12.86
CA ASP A 56 -0.86 -2.76 13.16
C ASP A 56 -0.20 -3.29 11.88
N GLN A 57 -0.96 -3.93 11.00
CA GLN A 57 -0.51 -4.38 9.68
C GLN A 57 0.02 -3.22 8.84
N GLU A 58 -0.77 -2.14 8.69
CA GLU A 58 -0.38 -0.99 7.86
C GLU A 58 0.88 -0.29 8.40
N LYS A 59 1.02 -0.18 9.72
CA LYS A 59 2.24 0.34 10.36
C LYS A 59 3.46 -0.55 10.10
N ALA A 60 3.30 -1.85 10.21
CA ALA A 60 4.37 -2.80 9.94
C ALA A 60 4.80 -2.77 8.45
N ILE A 61 3.83 -2.71 7.53
CA ILE A 61 4.09 -2.58 6.09
C ILE A 61 4.82 -1.26 5.80
N ALA A 62 4.37 -0.14 6.37
CA ALA A 62 5.02 1.15 6.20
C ALA A 62 6.48 1.13 6.67
N ALA A 63 6.77 0.49 7.80
CA ALA A 63 8.13 0.33 8.28
C ALA A 63 9.02 -0.48 7.31
N VAL A 64 8.49 -1.55 6.73
CA VAL A 64 9.21 -2.34 5.71
C VAL A 64 9.46 -1.51 4.45
N ILE A 65 8.50 -0.72 4.01
CA ILE A 65 8.65 0.13 2.81
C ILE A 65 9.70 1.22 3.05
N GLN A 66 9.71 1.84 4.22
CA GLN A 66 10.62 2.94 4.58
C GLN A 66 12.06 2.48 4.82
N ASP A 67 12.29 1.20 5.08
CA ASP A 67 13.64 0.67 5.23
C ASP A 67 14.39 0.75 3.89
N SER A 68 15.37 1.66 3.80
CA SER A 68 16.18 1.87 2.59
C SER A 68 17.27 0.81 2.42
N THR A 69 17.52 -0.02 3.41
CA THR A 69 18.62 -1.01 3.41
C THR A 69 18.19 -2.37 2.86
N THR A 70 16.89 -2.66 2.89
CA THR A 70 16.33 -3.96 2.47
C THR A 70 15.99 -3.95 0.97
N LYS A 71 16.40 -5.00 0.26
CA LYS A 71 16.08 -5.19 -1.16
C LYS A 71 14.59 -5.35 -1.39
N VAL A 72 14.11 -4.93 -2.57
CA VAL A 72 12.69 -4.95 -2.92
C VAL A 72 12.07 -6.36 -2.80
N ASP A 73 12.79 -7.40 -3.22
CA ASP A 73 12.26 -8.78 -3.14
C ASP A 73 12.08 -9.24 -1.69
N VAL A 74 13.02 -8.89 -0.81
CA VAL A 74 12.90 -9.17 0.64
C VAL A 74 11.76 -8.36 1.26
N LYS A 75 11.55 -7.12 0.82
CA LYS A 75 10.38 -6.32 1.25
C LYS A 75 9.07 -6.98 0.86
N LYS A 76 8.95 -7.49 -0.38
CA LYS A 76 7.76 -8.22 -0.83
C LYS A 76 7.47 -9.44 0.04
N GLU A 77 8.49 -10.22 0.35
CA GLU A 77 8.38 -11.40 1.21
C GLU A 77 7.93 -11.02 2.63
N ASN A 78 8.55 -10.00 3.23
CA ASN A 78 8.18 -9.50 4.55
C ASN A 78 6.74 -8.98 4.58
N ILE A 79 6.32 -8.24 3.57
CA ILE A 79 4.95 -7.73 3.46
C ILE A 79 3.95 -8.89 3.32
N ALA A 80 4.24 -9.89 2.49
CA ALA A 80 3.40 -11.06 2.36
C ALA A 80 3.24 -11.82 3.68
N LYS A 81 4.31 -11.94 4.47
CA LYS A 81 4.28 -12.53 5.80
C LYS A 81 3.40 -11.73 6.76
N ILE A 82 3.59 -10.41 6.84
CA ILE A 82 2.79 -9.51 7.68
C ILE A 82 1.30 -9.63 7.33
N GLN A 83 0.97 -9.63 6.04
CA GLN A 83 -0.41 -9.80 5.56
C GLN A 83 -0.97 -11.17 5.94
N GLY A 84 -0.22 -12.25 5.73
CA GLY A 84 -0.66 -13.61 6.09
C GLY A 84 -0.93 -13.78 7.59
N GLU A 85 -0.10 -13.21 8.45
CA GLU A 85 -0.31 -13.23 9.89
C GLU A 85 -1.58 -12.45 10.30
N SER A 86 -1.78 -11.28 9.69
CA SER A 86 -2.98 -10.46 9.92
C SER A 86 -4.24 -11.14 9.39
N ASP A 87 -4.18 -11.73 8.20
CA ASP A 87 -5.28 -12.48 7.61
C ASP A 87 -5.71 -13.65 8.50
N THR A 88 -4.77 -14.36 9.10
CA THR A 88 -5.04 -15.44 10.05
C THR A 88 -5.76 -14.93 11.30
N LYS A 89 -5.29 -13.82 11.87
CA LYS A 89 -5.92 -13.20 13.06
C LYS A 89 -7.33 -12.70 12.77
N ILE A 90 -7.52 -12.06 11.62
CA ILE A 90 -8.84 -11.58 11.19
C ILE A 90 -9.79 -12.76 10.99
N ALA A 91 -9.36 -13.82 10.29
CA ALA A 91 -10.17 -14.99 10.04
C ALA A 91 -10.68 -15.68 11.34
N GLN A 92 -9.93 -15.60 12.42
CA GLN A 92 -10.33 -16.14 13.72
C GLN A 92 -11.51 -15.37 14.36
N LEU A 93 -11.70 -14.11 13.96
CA LEU A 93 -12.79 -13.26 14.47
C LEU A 93 -14.08 -13.38 13.64
N LEU A 94 -14.02 -14.05 12.50
CA LEU A 94 -15.09 -14.12 11.52
C LEU A 94 -15.92 -15.38 11.67
N THR A 95 -17.21 -15.29 11.33
CA THR A 95 -18.09 -16.45 11.12
C THR A 95 -17.67 -17.21 9.85
N ASP A 96 -18.15 -18.43 9.66
CA ASP A 96 -17.81 -19.24 8.49
C ASP A 96 -18.25 -18.57 7.17
N GLU A 97 -19.40 -17.93 7.16
CA GLU A 97 -19.89 -17.15 6.01
C GLU A 97 -19.00 -15.94 5.73
N GLN A 98 -18.62 -15.21 6.77
CA GLN A 98 -17.70 -14.07 6.65
C GLN A 98 -16.31 -14.49 6.18
N LYS A 99 -15.81 -15.66 6.59
CA LYS A 99 -14.53 -16.21 6.13
C LYS A 99 -14.50 -16.42 4.62
N VAL A 100 -15.59 -16.94 4.04
CA VAL A 100 -15.69 -17.12 2.58
C VAL A 100 -15.59 -15.78 1.84
N ALA A 101 -16.32 -14.78 2.30
CA ALA A 101 -16.26 -13.44 1.73
C ALA A 101 -14.88 -12.79 1.95
N TYR A 102 -14.25 -13.05 3.09
CA TYR A 102 -12.91 -12.55 3.38
C TYR A 102 -11.84 -13.18 2.50
N GLN A 103 -11.90 -14.49 2.24
CA GLN A 103 -10.98 -15.16 1.32
C GLN A 103 -11.07 -14.57 -0.10
N LYS A 104 -12.30 -14.26 -0.55
CA LYS A 104 -12.49 -13.58 -1.83
C LYS A 104 -11.83 -12.20 -1.82
N TYR A 105 -12.02 -11.42 -0.77
CA TYR A 105 -11.37 -10.11 -0.59
C TYR A 105 -9.85 -10.23 -0.65
N VAL A 106 -9.25 -11.17 0.06
CA VAL A 106 -7.79 -11.40 0.07
C VAL A 106 -7.26 -11.74 -1.34
N THR A 107 -8.01 -12.55 -2.09
CA THR A 107 -7.64 -12.93 -3.47
C THR A 107 -7.72 -11.75 -4.44
N GLU A 108 -8.70 -10.87 -4.27
CA GLU A 108 -8.94 -9.71 -5.13
C GLU A 108 -8.14 -8.47 -4.69
N ARG A 109 -7.54 -8.49 -3.52
CA ARG A 109 -6.76 -7.39 -2.95
C ARG A 109 -5.57 -7.05 -3.86
N PRO A 110 -5.39 -5.76 -4.24
CA PRO A 110 -4.25 -5.36 -5.04
C PRO A 110 -2.94 -5.55 -4.27
N PRO A 111 -1.83 -5.82 -4.98
CA PRO A 111 -0.52 -5.91 -4.34
C PRO A 111 -0.12 -4.56 -3.74
N VAL A 112 0.63 -4.60 -2.63
CA VAL A 112 1.18 -3.40 -2.01
C VAL A 112 2.21 -2.76 -2.95
N ASN A 113 2.03 -1.47 -3.22
CA ASN A 113 2.98 -0.73 -4.05
C ASN A 113 4.23 -0.42 -3.21
N ILE A 114 5.36 -1.01 -3.59
CA ILE A 114 6.67 -0.71 -3.04
C ILE A 114 7.34 0.27 -4.01
N PRO A 115 7.57 1.53 -3.61
CA PRO A 115 8.30 2.46 -4.45
C PRO A 115 9.67 1.85 -4.80
N ALA A 116 10.01 1.85 -6.08
CA ALA A 116 11.35 1.48 -6.51
C ALA A 116 12.33 2.48 -5.88
N THR A 117 13.01 2.07 -4.82
CA THR A 117 14.20 2.76 -4.36
C THR A 117 15.15 2.72 -5.54
N GLN A 118 15.67 3.87 -5.95
CA GLN A 118 16.68 3.92 -7.02
C GLN A 118 17.78 2.93 -6.64
N GLU A 119 17.75 1.77 -7.26
CA GLU A 119 18.89 0.89 -7.27
C GLU A 119 19.99 1.72 -7.90
N THR A 120 20.99 2.06 -7.10
CA THR A 120 22.27 2.52 -7.61
C THR A 120 22.71 1.44 -8.57
N THR A 121 22.58 1.71 -9.85
CA THR A 121 23.13 0.88 -10.91
C THR A 121 24.64 0.85 -10.68
N GLU A 122 25.14 -0.14 -9.97
CA GLU A 122 26.50 -0.55 -10.14
C GLU A 122 26.59 -1.04 -11.58
N GLN A 123 26.95 -0.12 -12.46
CA GLN A 123 27.46 -0.46 -13.77
C GLN A 123 28.63 -1.42 -13.55
N LYS A 124 28.35 -2.69 -13.75
CA LYS A 124 29.37 -3.68 -13.98
C LYS A 124 30.04 -3.30 -15.30
N GLU A 125 31.05 -2.50 -15.18
CA GLU A 125 31.98 -2.19 -16.28
C GLU A 125 32.65 -3.50 -16.70
N SER A 126 32.06 -4.13 -17.72
CA SER A 126 32.70 -5.24 -18.42
C SER A 126 33.90 -4.70 -19.16
N GLY A 127 35.05 -4.80 -18.52
CA GLY A 127 36.31 -4.52 -19.16
C GLY A 127 36.51 -5.44 -20.38
N ASN A 128 36.29 -4.90 -21.55
CA ASN A 128 36.62 -5.52 -22.80
C ASN A 128 38.15 -5.44 -22.99
N GLY A 129 38.86 -6.48 -22.54
CA GLY A 129 40.25 -6.67 -22.82
C GLY A 129 40.45 -7.02 -24.30
N GLN A 130 40.70 -6.04 -25.13
CA GLN A 130 41.26 -6.28 -26.47
C GLN A 130 42.71 -6.68 -26.34
N SER A 131 42.96 -7.95 -26.48
CA SER A 131 44.30 -8.46 -26.81
C SER A 131 44.64 -8.13 -28.26
N ASN A 132 45.49 -7.15 -28.44
CA ASN A 132 46.09 -6.87 -29.72
C ASN A 132 47.37 -7.73 -29.87
N GLN A 133 47.29 -8.80 -30.65
CA GLN A 133 48.45 -9.51 -31.12
C GLN A 133 48.99 -8.79 -32.33
N GLN A 134 50.15 -8.19 -32.20
CA GLN A 134 51.01 -7.89 -33.34
C GLN A 134 52.10 -8.92 -33.43
N GLN A 135 52.07 -9.57 -34.57
CA GLN A 135 53.15 -10.40 -35.10
C GLN A 135 54.34 -9.56 -35.48
N GLN A 136 55.47 -9.99 -35.09
CA GLN A 136 56.64 -10.20 -36.01
C GLN A 136 57.68 -11.06 -35.33
#